data_3eae5dbc8160bcdecb6f2e7588b2d325
#
_entry.id   3eae5dbc8160bcdecb6f2e7588b2d325
#
_cell.length_a   1.000
_cell.length_b   1.000
_cell.length_c   1.000
_cell.angle_alpha   90.00
_cell.angle_beta   90.00
_cell.angle_gamma   90.00
#
_symmetry.space_group_name_H-M   'P 1'
#
loop_
_entity.id
_entity.type
_entity.pdbx_description
1 polymer ?
#
loop_
_entity_poly.entity_id
_entity_poly.type
_entity_poly.pdbx_seq_one_letter_code
_entity_poly.pdbx_strand_id
1 'polypeptide(L)'
;MEKYTGFSGHASLATVGIWMKANRIWNTIEERVKIRQKVIKHRPTDKIKDLFINILAGGHGIADVNNRVRVDKSIQLAFGRSVCAEQSTISETLDASTAENVLEFAGALKVIYQKHGQGYRHEYEKNCQVLDMDLSAMLAGKQAEGASKGYFSGHENRRGRQLGRITASLYDEIVGEKLYPGTVQLEKNLPELIEMAETVLDLDENRRKRTVLRFDAGGGTDANINFFLKRGYFGMTKTKNWQRTCKLTKTVTDWQSIPQLPDHECGWVGEPHEYVCSTRQLAIRWPNKKKGGWFYCVLVFNLTDELIFELARSPRPETYTEIELIATIVDAYDLRGGGVETSYKNSKHGIGLNKRNKKCFHAQELLILLAQLAYNITGWVHHELAQHSSTIASFGTLRMIRDAFQISGKIEFDTQGNIVSITLNQIHKLAKAFHEYWHSRFTNSELCFILGKI
;
A
#
# COMPACT_ATOMS: atom_id res chain seq x y z
N MET A 1 -29.29 -21.13 14.09
CA MET A 1 -28.28 -22.23 13.94
C MET A 1 -28.18 -22.99 15.24
N GLU A 2 -27.78 -24.26 15.23
CA GLU A 2 -27.29 -24.91 16.45
C GLU A 2 -25.94 -24.31 16.88
N LYS A 3 -25.60 -24.43 18.18
CA LYS A 3 -24.25 -24.07 18.65
C LYS A 3 -23.23 -24.83 17.83
N TYR A 4 -22.23 -24.13 17.32
CA TYR A 4 -21.20 -24.73 16.49
C TYR A 4 -19.82 -24.53 17.11
N THR A 5 -19.04 -25.57 17.10
CA THR A 5 -17.64 -25.57 17.50
C THR A 5 -16.83 -26.19 16.40
N GLY A 6 -15.80 -25.50 15.93
CA GLY A 6 -14.93 -26.01 14.87
C GLY A 6 -13.49 -25.61 15.04
N PHE A 7 -12.60 -26.42 14.43
CA PHE A 7 -11.18 -26.10 14.33
C PHE A 7 -10.88 -25.32 13.06
N SER A 8 -9.90 -24.44 13.15
CA SER A 8 -9.39 -23.66 12.02
C SER A 8 -7.86 -23.60 12.07
N GLY A 9 -7.21 -23.72 10.93
CA GLY A 9 -5.80 -23.39 10.77
C GLY A 9 -5.52 -21.88 10.86
N HIS A 10 -6.59 -21.08 10.85
CA HIS A 10 -6.56 -19.62 10.81
C HIS A 10 -7.36 -19.01 11.98
N ALA A 11 -7.35 -19.63 13.15
CA ALA A 11 -8.18 -19.16 14.28
C ALA A 11 -7.82 -17.74 14.71
N SER A 12 -6.55 -17.34 14.64
CA SER A 12 -6.14 -15.96 14.87
C SER A 12 -6.73 -14.97 13.85
N LEU A 13 -6.97 -15.37 12.61
CA LEU A 13 -7.61 -14.54 11.61
C LEU A 13 -9.10 -14.27 11.93
N ALA A 14 -9.76 -15.14 12.71
CA ALA A 14 -11.13 -14.89 13.16
C ALA A 14 -11.25 -13.58 13.95
N THR A 15 -10.20 -13.16 14.61
CA THR A 15 -10.13 -11.88 15.33
C THR A 15 -10.30 -10.69 14.39
N VAL A 16 -9.70 -10.77 13.19
CA VAL A 16 -9.89 -9.76 12.13
C VAL A 16 -11.36 -9.74 11.68
N GLY A 17 -12.00 -10.90 11.58
CA GLY A 17 -13.43 -11.00 11.28
C GLY A 17 -14.30 -10.30 12.31
N ILE A 18 -14.02 -10.46 13.61
CA ILE A 18 -14.69 -9.75 14.71
C ILE A 18 -14.47 -8.22 14.55
N TRP A 19 -13.24 -7.80 14.37
CA TRP A 19 -12.88 -6.39 14.19
C TRP A 19 -13.62 -5.78 12.99
N MET A 20 -13.63 -6.45 11.85
CA MET A 20 -14.35 -6.01 10.65
C MET A 20 -15.85 -5.91 10.86
N LYS A 21 -16.46 -6.85 11.60
CA LYS A 21 -17.90 -6.85 11.94
C LYS A 21 -18.21 -5.65 12.85
N ALA A 22 -17.45 -5.46 13.93
CA ALA A 22 -17.62 -4.35 14.87
C ALA A 22 -17.50 -2.98 14.18
N ASN A 23 -16.60 -2.85 13.20
CA ASN A 23 -16.37 -1.62 12.46
C ASN A 23 -17.22 -1.47 11.19
N ARG A 24 -18.11 -2.43 10.91
CA ARG A 24 -19.01 -2.45 9.74
C ARG A 24 -18.27 -2.30 8.38
N ILE A 25 -17.03 -2.81 8.29
CA ILE A 25 -16.18 -2.65 7.10
C ILE A 25 -16.90 -3.18 5.86
N TRP A 26 -17.40 -4.42 5.93
CA TRP A 26 -18.02 -5.06 4.77
C TRP A 26 -19.40 -4.48 4.44
N ASN A 27 -20.13 -3.98 5.43
CA ASN A 27 -21.41 -3.29 5.21
C ASN A 27 -21.25 -2.08 4.29
N THR A 28 -20.16 -1.29 4.47
CA THR A 28 -19.85 -0.14 3.60
C THR A 28 -19.70 -0.55 2.13
N ILE A 29 -19.12 -1.73 1.87
CA ILE A 29 -18.99 -2.29 0.52
C ILE A 29 -20.35 -2.76 0.01
N GLU A 30 -21.12 -3.52 0.80
CA GLU A 30 -22.44 -4.02 0.41
C GLU A 30 -23.45 -2.91 0.09
N GLU A 31 -23.39 -1.81 0.81
CA GLU A 31 -24.26 -0.65 0.61
C GLU A 31 -23.96 0.07 -0.72
N ARG A 32 -22.71 0.12 -1.14
CA ARG A 32 -22.24 0.93 -2.28
C ARG A 32 -22.05 0.16 -3.57
N VAL A 33 -21.55 -1.08 -3.51
CA VAL A 33 -21.15 -1.85 -4.70
C VAL A 33 -22.32 -2.68 -5.23
N LYS A 34 -22.72 -2.44 -6.47
CA LYS A 34 -23.93 -3.01 -7.09
C LYS A 34 -23.63 -3.79 -8.37
N ILE A 35 -22.84 -4.87 -8.26
CA ILE A 35 -22.56 -5.73 -9.44
C ILE A 35 -23.84 -6.42 -9.87
N ARG A 36 -24.26 -6.18 -11.13
CA ARG A 36 -25.47 -6.78 -11.71
C ARG A 36 -25.17 -8.21 -12.16
N GLN A 37 -25.64 -9.17 -11.38
CA GLN A 37 -25.54 -10.59 -11.69
C GLN A 37 -26.74 -11.34 -11.10
N LYS A 38 -27.16 -12.41 -11.78
CA LYS A 38 -28.22 -13.28 -11.25
C LYS A 38 -27.79 -13.86 -9.90
N VAL A 39 -28.61 -13.66 -8.88
CA VAL A 39 -28.39 -14.22 -7.55
C VAL A 39 -29.14 -15.54 -7.43
N ILE A 40 -28.39 -16.66 -7.32
CA ILE A 40 -28.97 -17.98 -7.09
C ILE A 40 -28.73 -18.40 -5.64
N LYS A 41 -27.47 -18.44 -5.22
CA LYS A 41 -27.05 -18.90 -3.87
C LYS A 41 -26.27 -17.84 -3.10
N HIS A 42 -25.46 -17.05 -3.78
CA HIS A 42 -24.58 -16.05 -3.18
C HIS A 42 -24.76 -14.70 -3.87
N ARG A 43 -24.84 -13.62 -3.10
CA ARG A 43 -24.81 -12.25 -3.65
C ARG A 43 -23.43 -11.98 -4.25
N PRO A 44 -23.29 -11.11 -5.26
CA PRO A 44 -21.99 -10.74 -5.82
C PRO A 44 -20.99 -10.28 -4.75
N THR A 45 -21.41 -9.42 -3.82
CA THR A 45 -20.57 -8.94 -2.71
C THR A 45 -20.13 -10.05 -1.76
N ASP A 46 -20.96 -11.09 -1.55
CA ASP A 46 -20.60 -12.27 -0.76
C ASP A 46 -19.46 -13.06 -1.41
N LYS A 47 -19.47 -13.21 -2.74
CA LYS A 47 -18.43 -13.91 -3.50
C LYS A 47 -17.11 -13.14 -3.44
N ILE A 48 -17.15 -11.80 -3.55
CA ILE A 48 -15.98 -10.95 -3.39
C ILE A 48 -15.44 -11.02 -1.96
N LYS A 49 -16.32 -11.11 -0.94
CA LYS A 49 -15.93 -11.30 0.45
C LYS A 49 -15.18 -12.62 0.66
N ASP A 50 -15.65 -13.71 0.05
CA ASP A 50 -14.97 -15.01 0.12
C ASP A 50 -13.53 -14.92 -0.45
N LEU A 51 -13.34 -14.19 -1.56
CA LEU A 51 -12.02 -13.92 -2.11
C LEU A 51 -11.16 -13.04 -1.18
N PHE A 52 -11.75 -12.03 -0.55
CA PHE A 52 -11.07 -11.21 0.44
C PHE A 52 -10.56 -12.02 1.64
N ILE A 53 -11.41 -12.91 2.17
CA ILE A 53 -11.01 -13.83 3.25
C ILE A 53 -9.84 -14.71 2.78
N ASN A 54 -9.90 -15.23 1.56
CA ASN A 54 -8.82 -16.02 0.98
C ASN A 54 -7.48 -15.25 0.91
N ILE A 55 -7.53 -13.96 0.60
CA ILE A 55 -6.32 -13.11 0.60
C ILE A 55 -5.71 -13.05 2.00
N LEU A 56 -6.52 -12.77 3.02
CA LEU A 56 -6.05 -12.69 4.41
C LEU A 56 -5.61 -14.05 4.96
N ALA A 57 -6.23 -15.15 4.50
CA ALA A 57 -5.81 -16.50 4.81
C ALA A 57 -4.55 -16.97 4.05
N GLY A 58 -3.87 -16.06 3.32
CA GLY A 58 -2.63 -16.34 2.59
C GLY A 58 -2.82 -17.08 1.27
N GLY A 59 -4.02 -17.12 0.71
CA GLY A 59 -4.26 -17.62 -0.64
C GLY A 59 -3.70 -16.68 -1.68
N HIS A 60 -3.04 -17.20 -2.71
CA HIS A 60 -2.42 -16.41 -3.76
C HIS A 60 -3.28 -16.30 -5.03
N GLY A 61 -4.04 -17.33 -5.36
CA GLY A 61 -4.93 -17.39 -6.51
C GLY A 61 -6.40 -17.41 -6.12
N ILE A 62 -7.29 -17.19 -7.09
CA ILE A 62 -8.73 -17.38 -6.89
C ILE A 62 -9.04 -18.84 -6.58
N ALA A 63 -8.30 -19.78 -7.19
CA ALA A 63 -8.46 -21.21 -6.96
C ALA A 63 -8.22 -21.65 -5.50
N ASP A 64 -7.37 -20.91 -4.78
CA ASP A 64 -7.05 -21.21 -3.38
C ASP A 64 -8.27 -21.05 -2.45
N VAL A 65 -9.31 -20.32 -2.87
CA VAL A 65 -10.57 -20.23 -2.12
C VAL A 65 -11.16 -21.61 -1.84
N ASN A 66 -11.11 -22.54 -2.83
CA ASN A 66 -11.64 -23.89 -2.64
C ASN A 66 -10.88 -24.70 -1.60
N ASN A 67 -9.55 -24.49 -1.48
CA ASN A 67 -8.66 -25.27 -0.63
C ASN A 67 -8.39 -24.62 0.74
N ARG A 68 -8.70 -23.34 0.92
CA ARG A 68 -8.44 -22.60 2.17
C ARG A 68 -9.72 -22.18 2.89
N VAL A 69 -10.55 -21.39 2.22
CA VAL A 69 -11.74 -20.80 2.85
C VAL A 69 -12.92 -21.76 2.82
N ARG A 70 -13.13 -22.43 1.69
CA ARG A 70 -14.31 -23.27 1.47
C ARG A 70 -14.31 -24.54 2.34
N VAL A 71 -13.14 -25.04 2.72
CA VAL A 71 -12.96 -26.21 3.61
C VAL A 71 -12.92 -25.83 5.09
N ASP A 72 -12.77 -24.55 5.42
CA ASP A 72 -12.70 -24.04 6.80
C ASP A 72 -14.01 -23.33 7.18
N LYS A 73 -14.95 -24.11 7.72
CA LYS A 73 -16.27 -23.62 8.13
C LYS A 73 -16.18 -22.57 9.23
N SER A 74 -15.21 -22.71 10.15
CA SER A 74 -15.04 -21.79 11.26
C SER A 74 -14.64 -20.41 10.80
N ILE A 75 -13.71 -20.32 9.83
CA ILE A 75 -13.30 -19.03 9.29
C ILE A 75 -14.42 -18.37 8.44
N GLN A 76 -15.20 -19.17 7.71
CA GLN A 76 -16.37 -18.64 6.99
C GLN A 76 -17.32 -17.94 7.97
N LEU A 77 -17.71 -18.64 9.04
CA LEU A 77 -18.62 -18.12 10.06
C LEU A 77 -18.05 -16.88 10.77
N ALA A 78 -16.74 -16.88 11.09
CA ALA A 78 -16.06 -15.75 11.72
C ALA A 78 -16.19 -14.46 10.91
N PHE A 79 -16.24 -14.57 9.59
CA PHE A 79 -16.47 -13.45 8.67
C PHE A 79 -17.95 -13.27 8.28
N GLY A 80 -18.86 -13.94 8.96
CA GLY A 80 -20.32 -13.84 8.70
C GLY A 80 -20.75 -14.51 7.40
N ARG A 81 -20.03 -15.54 6.93
CA ARG A 81 -20.38 -16.34 5.76
C ARG A 81 -20.92 -17.70 6.20
N SER A 82 -22.15 -18.00 5.89
CA SER A 82 -22.74 -19.32 6.16
C SER A 82 -22.18 -20.41 5.24
N VAL A 83 -21.90 -20.08 3.99
CA VAL A 83 -21.32 -20.95 2.97
C VAL A 83 -20.43 -20.13 2.04
N CYS A 84 -19.22 -20.61 1.76
CA CYS A 84 -18.30 -19.99 0.80
C CYS A 84 -18.67 -20.35 -0.64
N ALA A 85 -18.55 -19.39 -1.54
CA ALA A 85 -18.75 -19.58 -2.97
C ALA A 85 -17.59 -20.38 -3.59
N GLU A 86 -17.86 -20.99 -4.72
CA GLU A 86 -16.84 -21.69 -5.51
C GLU A 86 -16.00 -20.72 -6.33
N GLN A 87 -14.73 -21.05 -6.54
CA GLN A 87 -13.78 -20.19 -7.25
C GLN A 87 -14.23 -19.77 -8.66
N SER A 88 -14.94 -20.66 -9.37
CA SER A 88 -15.50 -20.36 -10.70
C SER A 88 -16.55 -19.25 -10.64
N THR A 89 -17.48 -19.33 -9.68
CA THR A 89 -18.53 -18.32 -9.50
C THR A 89 -18.00 -16.99 -9.00
N ILE A 90 -16.92 -17.00 -8.22
CA ILE A 90 -16.18 -15.78 -7.84
C ILE A 90 -15.53 -15.16 -9.07
N SER A 91 -14.88 -15.98 -9.91
CA SER A 91 -14.25 -15.52 -11.14
C SER A 91 -15.26 -14.87 -12.09
N GLU A 92 -16.42 -15.49 -12.27
CA GLU A 92 -17.53 -14.95 -13.07
C GLU A 92 -18.04 -13.60 -12.53
N THR A 93 -18.09 -13.44 -11.21
CA THR A 93 -18.52 -12.17 -10.60
C THR A 93 -17.51 -11.05 -10.84
N LEU A 94 -16.21 -11.36 -10.78
CA LEU A 94 -15.18 -10.39 -11.13
C LEU A 94 -15.27 -10.02 -12.62
N ASP A 95 -15.49 -10.99 -13.50
CA ASP A 95 -15.59 -10.74 -14.94
C ASP A 95 -16.88 -9.98 -15.33
N ALA A 96 -17.92 -10.03 -14.49
CA ALA A 96 -19.14 -9.25 -14.65
C ALA A 96 -19.04 -7.80 -14.13
N SER A 97 -17.92 -7.43 -13.49
CA SER A 97 -17.73 -6.07 -12.97
C SER A 97 -17.51 -5.05 -14.10
N THR A 98 -18.03 -3.85 -13.90
CA THR A 98 -17.95 -2.72 -14.84
C THR A 98 -17.06 -1.61 -14.27
N ALA A 99 -16.75 -0.60 -15.08
CA ALA A 99 -16.06 0.62 -14.63
C ALA A 99 -16.81 1.30 -13.46
N GLU A 100 -18.15 1.31 -13.51
CA GLU A 100 -18.99 1.86 -12.45
C GLU A 100 -18.77 1.10 -11.12
N ASN A 101 -18.73 -0.24 -11.18
CA ASN A 101 -18.48 -1.05 -9.98
C ASN A 101 -17.07 -0.83 -9.39
N VAL A 102 -16.07 -0.56 -10.23
CA VAL A 102 -14.73 -0.16 -9.77
C VAL A 102 -14.79 1.18 -9.03
N LEU A 103 -15.51 2.17 -9.57
CA LEU A 103 -15.70 3.47 -8.91
C LEU A 103 -16.50 3.35 -7.60
N GLU A 104 -17.56 2.55 -7.58
CA GLU A 104 -18.33 2.24 -6.37
C GLU A 104 -17.46 1.61 -5.28
N PHE A 105 -16.60 0.66 -5.68
CA PHE A 105 -15.67 0.00 -4.75
C PHE A 105 -14.59 0.96 -4.24
N ALA A 106 -14.00 1.77 -5.11
CA ALA A 106 -13.04 2.82 -4.73
C ALA A 106 -13.68 3.83 -3.77
N GLY A 107 -14.95 4.22 -4.01
CA GLY A 107 -15.71 5.08 -3.12
C GLY A 107 -15.98 4.43 -1.74
N ALA A 108 -16.21 3.11 -1.69
CA ALA A 108 -16.32 2.38 -0.43
C ALA A 108 -14.97 2.36 0.32
N LEU A 109 -13.85 2.14 -0.39
CA LEU A 109 -12.51 2.16 0.20
C LEU A 109 -12.16 3.55 0.75
N LYS A 110 -12.51 4.63 0.05
CA LYS A 110 -12.36 6.00 0.55
C LYS A 110 -13.00 6.15 1.93
N VAL A 111 -14.28 5.77 2.06
CA VAL A 111 -15.02 5.88 3.34
C VAL A 111 -14.38 5.05 4.45
N ILE A 112 -13.95 3.82 4.12
CA ILE A 112 -13.27 2.94 5.07
C ILE A 112 -11.93 3.54 5.49
N TYR A 113 -11.15 4.07 4.54
CA TYR A 113 -9.86 4.69 4.82
C TYR A 113 -10.00 5.95 5.68
N GLN A 114 -10.95 6.82 5.38
CA GLN A 114 -11.25 8.03 6.17
C GLN A 114 -11.65 7.70 7.61
N LYS A 115 -12.31 6.56 7.81
CA LYS A 115 -12.70 6.11 9.15
C LYS A 115 -11.57 5.44 9.93
N HIS A 116 -10.66 4.72 9.29
CA HIS A 116 -9.68 3.84 9.94
C HIS A 116 -8.23 4.18 9.67
N GLY A 117 -7.92 4.84 8.54
CA GLY A 117 -6.56 5.17 8.12
C GLY A 117 -5.91 6.20 9.05
N GLN A 118 -4.68 5.92 9.44
CA GLN A 118 -3.86 6.86 10.21
C GLN A 118 -3.42 8.03 9.33
N GLY A 119 -3.15 7.79 8.05
CA GLY A 119 -2.84 8.83 7.09
C GLY A 119 -3.95 9.88 6.94
N TYR A 120 -5.23 9.48 7.05
CA TYR A 120 -6.33 10.45 7.07
C TYR A 120 -6.39 11.28 8.36
N ARG A 121 -5.98 10.67 9.49
CA ARG A 121 -5.95 11.32 10.82
C ARG A 121 -4.61 11.98 11.13
N HIS A 122 -3.77 12.15 10.10
CA HIS A 122 -2.45 12.77 10.27
C HIS A 122 -2.56 14.14 10.96
N GLU A 123 -1.70 14.35 11.95
CA GLU A 123 -1.67 15.59 12.74
C GLU A 123 -0.75 16.62 12.06
N TYR A 124 -1.29 17.36 11.08
CA TYR A 124 -0.55 18.34 10.26
C TYR A 124 0.11 19.47 11.08
N GLU A 125 -0.36 19.72 12.29
CA GLU A 125 0.25 20.72 13.19
C GLU A 125 1.61 20.25 13.74
N LYS A 126 1.81 18.94 13.87
CA LYS A 126 3.04 18.37 14.43
C LYS A 126 4.12 18.19 13.39
N ASN A 127 3.79 17.61 12.25
CA ASN A 127 4.74 17.29 11.17
C ASN A 127 4.08 17.32 9.79
N CYS A 128 4.89 17.22 8.74
CA CYS A 128 4.38 17.09 7.38
C CYS A 128 4.00 15.66 7.04
N GLN A 129 2.87 15.49 6.35
CA GLN A 129 2.53 14.21 5.75
C GLN A 129 3.43 13.92 4.54
N VAL A 130 3.81 12.65 4.36
CA VAL A 130 4.63 12.20 3.24
C VAL A 130 3.83 11.26 2.37
N LEU A 131 3.66 11.63 1.10
CA LEU A 131 3.00 10.81 0.08
C LEU A 131 4.00 10.41 -0.99
N ASP A 132 4.29 9.11 -1.06
CA ASP A 132 5.12 8.55 -2.12
C ASP A 132 4.24 8.02 -3.25
N MET A 133 4.63 8.33 -4.48
CA MET A 133 3.90 7.94 -5.69
C MET A 133 4.82 7.21 -6.67
N ASP A 134 4.33 6.14 -7.27
CA ASP A 134 5.09 5.38 -8.24
C ASP A 134 4.18 4.54 -9.15
N LEU A 135 4.74 4.03 -10.26
CA LEU A 135 4.15 3.00 -11.10
C LEU A 135 4.89 1.68 -10.94
N SER A 136 4.14 0.59 -10.87
CA SER A 136 4.72 -0.75 -10.84
C SER A 136 4.15 -1.63 -11.94
N ALA A 137 5.05 -2.40 -12.58
CA ALA A 137 4.68 -3.35 -13.62
C ALA A 137 3.77 -4.47 -13.09
N MET A 138 2.68 -4.70 -13.80
CA MET A 138 1.82 -5.87 -13.67
C MET A 138 1.85 -6.66 -14.98
N LEU A 139 2.76 -7.63 -15.07
CA LEU A 139 2.91 -8.45 -16.27
C LEU A 139 1.63 -9.22 -16.55
N ALA A 140 1.21 -9.23 -17.81
CA ALA A 140 -0.01 -9.91 -18.25
C ALA A 140 0.17 -10.51 -19.64
N GLY A 141 -0.62 -11.53 -19.95
CA GLY A 141 -0.62 -12.18 -21.26
C GLY A 141 -1.17 -11.27 -22.36
N LYS A 142 -0.85 -11.60 -23.62
CA LYS A 142 -1.28 -10.83 -24.81
C LYS A 142 -2.80 -10.61 -24.91
N GLN A 143 -3.58 -11.56 -24.39
CA GLN A 143 -5.04 -11.51 -24.44
C GLN A 143 -5.68 -10.72 -23.29
N ALA A 144 -4.89 -10.18 -22.35
CA ALA A 144 -5.43 -9.36 -21.28
C ALA A 144 -5.69 -7.93 -21.80
N GLU A 145 -6.88 -7.41 -21.54
CA GLU A 145 -7.26 -6.05 -21.90
C GLU A 145 -6.32 -5.02 -21.28
N GLY A 146 -5.91 -4.02 -22.06
CA GLY A 146 -4.94 -3.01 -21.65
C GLY A 146 -3.48 -3.51 -21.55
N ALA A 147 -3.22 -4.81 -21.77
CA ALA A 147 -1.85 -5.32 -21.77
C ALA A 147 -1.15 -4.96 -23.08
N SER A 148 -0.14 -4.14 -22.99
CA SER A 148 0.68 -3.68 -24.10
C SER A 148 2.17 -3.83 -23.80
N LYS A 149 3.02 -3.78 -24.84
CA LYS A 149 4.45 -3.59 -24.64
C LYS A 149 4.67 -2.19 -24.07
N GLY A 150 5.49 -2.09 -23.04
CA GLY A 150 5.80 -0.84 -22.36
C GLY A 150 7.14 -0.94 -21.67
N TYR A 151 7.51 0.12 -20.96
CA TYR A 151 8.69 0.10 -20.12
C TYR A 151 8.34 -0.63 -18.80
N PHE A 152 8.90 -1.81 -18.62
CA PHE A 152 8.81 -2.59 -17.39
C PHE A 152 10.22 -2.88 -16.90
N SER A 153 10.64 -2.20 -15.84
CA SER A 153 11.98 -2.36 -15.26
C SER A 153 12.31 -3.84 -14.99
N GLY A 154 13.47 -4.30 -15.51
CA GLY A 154 13.88 -5.71 -15.39
C GLY A 154 13.11 -6.72 -16.26
N HIS A 155 12.22 -6.25 -17.13
CA HIS A 155 11.35 -7.12 -17.96
C HIS A 155 11.26 -6.61 -19.40
N GLU A 156 12.39 -6.61 -20.11
CA GLU A 156 12.45 -6.20 -21.52
C GLU A 156 11.51 -7.03 -22.40
N ASN A 157 10.89 -6.37 -23.41
CA ASN A 157 9.98 -6.99 -24.38
C ASN A 157 8.74 -7.71 -23.80
N ARG A 158 8.44 -7.56 -22.52
CA ARG A 158 7.23 -8.12 -21.91
C ARG A 158 6.02 -7.22 -22.15
N ARG A 159 4.85 -7.81 -21.96
CA ARG A 159 3.57 -7.11 -21.96
C ARG A 159 3.00 -7.06 -20.55
N GLY A 160 2.23 -6.04 -20.27
CA GLY A 160 1.58 -5.88 -18.99
C GLY A 160 0.73 -4.63 -18.93
N ARG A 161 0.32 -4.32 -17.73
CA ARG A 161 -0.36 -3.11 -17.30
C ARG A 161 0.52 -2.37 -16.31
N GLN A 162 0.24 -1.11 -16.03
CA GLN A 162 0.91 -0.34 -14.99
C GLN A 162 -0.03 -0.12 -13.82
N LEU A 163 0.45 -0.33 -12.61
CA LEU A 163 -0.27 -0.05 -11.37
C LEU A 163 0.30 1.23 -10.76
N GLY A 164 -0.50 2.30 -10.77
CA GLY A 164 -0.20 3.53 -10.03
C GLY A 164 -0.64 3.40 -8.58
N ARG A 165 0.20 3.84 -7.66
CA ARG A 165 -0.04 3.80 -6.23
C ARG A 165 0.39 5.08 -5.55
N ILE A 166 -0.39 5.44 -4.53
CA ILE A 166 -0.06 6.49 -3.57
C ILE A 166 -0.01 5.84 -2.18
N THR A 167 1.09 6.06 -1.47
CA THR A 167 1.25 5.60 -0.09
C THR A 167 1.41 6.77 0.87
N ALA A 168 0.75 6.71 2.01
CA ALA A 168 1.05 7.52 3.18
C ALA A 168 2.22 6.86 3.93
N SER A 169 3.45 7.22 3.54
CA SER A 169 4.66 6.47 3.87
C SER A 169 5.06 6.48 5.34
N LEU A 170 4.56 7.45 6.11
CA LEU A 170 4.74 7.47 7.56
C LEU A 170 3.98 6.33 8.26
N TYR A 171 2.91 5.82 7.64
CA TYR A 171 1.97 4.87 8.22
C TYR A 171 1.97 3.51 7.51
N ASP A 172 2.77 3.36 6.44
CA ASP A 172 2.76 2.18 5.54
C ASP A 172 1.34 1.84 5.04
N GLU A 173 0.57 2.86 4.67
CA GLU A 173 -0.80 2.73 4.18
C GLU A 173 -0.93 3.08 2.70
N ILE A 174 -1.74 2.33 1.97
CA ILE A 174 -2.09 2.64 0.58
C ILE A 174 -3.29 3.60 0.60
N VAL A 175 -3.06 4.84 0.18
CA VAL A 175 -4.11 5.87 0.04
C VAL A 175 -5.00 5.57 -1.16
N GLY A 176 -4.40 5.20 -2.29
CA GLY A 176 -5.12 4.86 -3.50
C GLY A 176 -4.29 4.10 -4.52
N GLU A 177 -4.99 3.35 -5.36
CA GLU A 177 -4.41 2.59 -6.47
C GLU A 177 -5.27 2.73 -7.72
N LYS A 178 -4.61 2.77 -8.88
CA LYS A 178 -5.27 2.76 -10.19
C LYS A 178 -4.49 1.94 -11.20
N LEU A 179 -5.21 1.12 -11.96
CA LEU A 179 -4.64 0.34 -13.05
C LEU A 179 -4.65 1.16 -14.35
N TYR A 180 -3.54 1.07 -15.09
CA TYR A 180 -3.37 1.73 -16.38
C TYR A 180 -2.94 0.74 -17.46
N PRO A 181 -3.19 1.03 -18.74
CA PRO A 181 -2.59 0.29 -19.86
C PRO A 181 -1.06 0.29 -19.77
N GLY A 182 -0.43 -0.76 -20.33
CA GLY A 182 1.02 -0.95 -20.20
C GLY A 182 1.91 0.10 -20.87
N THR A 183 1.38 0.89 -21.80
CA THR A 183 2.09 2.01 -22.46
C THR A 183 2.17 3.27 -21.59
N VAL A 184 1.43 3.31 -20.51
CA VAL A 184 1.32 4.49 -19.65
C VAL A 184 2.61 4.71 -18.85
N GLN A 185 2.99 5.97 -18.70
CA GLN A 185 4.14 6.44 -17.91
C GLN A 185 3.64 7.37 -16.79
N LEU A 186 4.37 7.43 -15.68
CA LEU A 186 4.00 8.22 -14.51
C LEU A 186 3.79 9.71 -14.86
N GLU A 187 4.58 10.25 -15.80
CA GLU A 187 4.48 11.65 -16.21
C GLU A 187 3.07 12.09 -16.62
N LYS A 188 2.30 11.19 -17.26
CA LYS A 188 0.96 11.51 -17.75
C LYS A 188 -0.12 11.40 -16.69
N ASN A 189 0.11 10.60 -15.66
CA ASN A 189 -0.92 10.25 -14.67
C ASN A 189 -0.60 10.73 -13.26
N LEU A 190 0.54 11.38 -13.07
CA LEU A 190 0.86 11.95 -11.75
C LEU A 190 -0.18 12.96 -11.26
N PRO A 191 -0.70 13.90 -12.10
CA PRO A 191 -1.77 14.79 -11.68
C PRO A 191 -3.01 14.04 -11.18
N GLU A 192 -3.44 12.99 -11.88
CA GLU A 192 -4.59 12.17 -11.48
C GLU A 192 -4.35 11.46 -10.14
N LEU A 193 -3.15 10.95 -9.90
CA LEU A 193 -2.78 10.34 -8.62
C LEU A 193 -2.79 11.37 -7.49
N ILE A 194 -2.29 12.58 -7.72
CA ILE A 194 -2.33 13.68 -6.74
C ILE A 194 -3.80 14.02 -6.41
N GLU A 195 -4.66 14.20 -7.41
CA GLU A 195 -6.08 14.50 -7.22
C GLU A 195 -6.84 13.37 -6.51
N MET A 196 -6.45 12.12 -6.74
CA MET A 196 -6.96 10.98 -5.97
C MET A 196 -6.56 11.09 -4.50
N ALA A 197 -5.30 11.43 -4.19
CA ALA A 197 -4.86 11.64 -2.81
C ALA A 197 -5.62 12.78 -2.15
N GLU A 198 -5.80 13.90 -2.84
CA GLU A 198 -6.59 15.04 -2.36
C GLU A 198 -8.02 14.62 -2.01
N THR A 199 -8.64 13.82 -2.88
CA THR A 199 -10.00 13.32 -2.67
C THR A 199 -10.10 12.36 -1.49
N VAL A 200 -9.14 11.43 -1.32
CA VAL A 200 -9.18 10.43 -0.25
C VAL A 200 -8.84 11.02 1.10
N LEU A 201 -7.87 11.93 1.14
CA LEU A 201 -7.36 12.55 2.38
C LEU A 201 -8.05 13.89 2.71
N ASP A 202 -8.98 14.36 1.87
CA ASP A 202 -9.62 15.68 1.97
C ASP A 202 -8.58 16.81 2.14
N LEU A 203 -7.55 16.83 1.25
CA LEU A 203 -6.46 17.78 1.32
C LEU A 203 -6.92 19.17 0.84
N ASP A 204 -7.28 20.02 1.77
CA ASP A 204 -7.46 21.46 1.54
C ASP A 204 -6.13 22.19 1.32
N GLU A 205 -6.16 23.48 1.08
CA GLU A 205 -4.95 24.28 0.85
C GLU A 205 -3.97 24.23 2.02
N ASN A 206 -4.46 24.25 3.27
CA ASN A 206 -3.61 24.23 4.46
C ASN A 206 -2.90 22.87 4.61
N ARG A 207 -3.63 21.77 4.42
CA ARG A 207 -3.06 20.41 4.45
C ARG A 207 -2.06 20.19 3.32
N ARG A 208 -2.33 20.71 2.10
CA ARG A 208 -1.37 20.64 0.98
C ARG A 208 -0.04 21.31 1.32
N LYS A 209 -0.07 22.47 1.97
CA LYS A 209 1.13 23.19 2.44
C LYS A 209 1.90 22.47 3.55
N ARG A 210 1.36 21.38 4.09
CA ARG A 210 1.95 20.48 5.09
C ARG A 210 2.08 19.06 4.57
N THR A 211 2.12 18.89 3.25
CA THR A 211 2.26 17.57 2.58
C THR A 211 3.45 17.61 1.63
N VAL A 212 4.30 16.60 1.74
CA VAL A 212 5.46 16.38 0.87
C VAL A 212 5.13 15.26 -0.12
N LEU A 213 5.26 15.56 -1.41
CA LEU A 213 5.12 14.58 -2.50
C LEU A 213 6.50 14.09 -2.92
N ARG A 214 6.73 12.76 -2.92
CA ARG A 214 7.97 12.17 -3.44
C ARG A 214 7.66 11.17 -4.56
N PHE A 215 8.37 11.30 -5.67
CA PHE A 215 8.26 10.40 -6.82
C PHE A 215 9.58 10.32 -7.60
N ASP A 216 9.69 9.33 -8.46
CA ASP A 216 10.89 9.11 -9.24
C ASP A 216 11.00 10.06 -10.46
N ALA A 217 12.10 9.92 -11.21
CA ALA A 217 12.30 10.69 -12.44
C ALA A 217 11.21 10.46 -13.50
N GLY A 218 10.50 9.33 -13.44
CA GLY A 218 9.39 9.05 -14.35
C GLY A 218 8.27 10.09 -14.29
N GLY A 219 8.05 10.67 -13.11
CA GLY A 219 7.10 11.76 -12.86
C GLY A 219 7.71 13.17 -12.96
N GLY A 220 9.05 13.30 -12.97
CA GLY A 220 9.79 14.55 -12.83
C GLY A 220 9.86 15.43 -14.08
N THR A 221 8.76 15.63 -14.78
CA THR A 221 8.64 16.60 -15.87
C THR A 221 8.35 18.00 -15.32
N ASP A 222 8.70 19.05 -16.08
CA ASP A 222 8.42 20.43 -15.68
C ASP A 222 6.93 20.68 -15.45
N ALA A 223 6.09 20.09 -16.29
CA ALA A 223 4.65 20.22 -16.14
C ALA A 223 4.19 19.68 -14.78
N ASN A 224 4.68 18.52 -14.36
CA ASN A 224 4.32 17.90 -13.10
C ASN A 224 4.93 18.63 -11.88
N ILE A 225 6.17 19.07 -11.99
CA ILE A 225 6.82 19.87 -10.94
C ILE A 225 6.04 21.17 -10.75
N ASN A 226 5.75 21.89 -11.83
CA ASN A 226 4.95 23.11 -11.77
C ASN A 226 3.50 22.85 -11.29
N PHE A 227 2.92 21.67 -11.60
CA PHE A 227 1.58 21.30 -11.16
C PHE A 227 1.50 21.22 -9.63
N PHE A 228 2.38 20.46 -8.97
CA PHE A 228 2.32 20.35 -7.52
C PHE A 228 2.75 21.64 -6.80
N LEU A 229 3.74 22.38 -7.34
CA LEU A 229 4.17 23.65 -6.79
C LEU A 229 3.02 24.70 -6.79
N LYS A 230 2.28 24.82 -7.90
CA LYS A 230 1.13 25.70 -8.01
C LYS A 230 0.02 25.36 -7.01
N ARG A 231 -0.10 24.11 -6.61
CA ARG A 231 -1.08 23.61 -5.63
C ARG A 231 -0.62 23.80 -4.18
N GLY A 232 0.60 24.30 -3.96
CA GLY A 232 1.15 24.60 -2.64
C GLY A 232 1.80 23.43 -1.92
N TYR A 233 2.07 22.33 -2.63
CA TYR A 233 2.77 21.21 -2.03
C TYR A 233 4.28 21.46 -1.85
N PHE A 234 4.83 20.86 -0.84
CA PHE A 234 6.24 20.49 -0.87
C PHE A 234 6.45 19.29 -1.77
N GLY A 235 7.64 19.18 -2.37
CA GLY A 235 7.93 18.01 -3.20
C GLY A 235 9.42 17.78 -3.40
N MET A 236 9.73 16.52 -3.74
CA MET A 236 11.09 16.06 -3.99
C MET A 236 11.07 15.00 -5.10
N THR A 237 11.76 15.28 -6.22
CA THR A 237 11.81 14.40 -7.38
C THR A 237 13.10 14.57 -8.18
N LYS A 238 13.47 13.57 -8.98
CA LYS A 238 14.54 13.68 -9.97
C LYS A 238 13.98 14.22 -11.29
N THR A 239 14.75 15.08 -11.99
CA THR A 239 14.34 15.58 -13.30
C THR A 239 14.29 14.44 -14.33
N LYS A 240 13.27 14.44 -15.21
CA LYS A 240 13.17 13.49 -16.30
C LYS A 240 13.97 13.88 -17.55
N ASN A 241 14.11 15.17 -17.80
CA ASN A 241 14.71 15.67 -19.02
C ASN A 241 16.24 15.51 -18.99
N TRP A 242 16.75 14.50 -19.69
CA TRP A 242 18.18 14.20 -19.78
C TRP A 242 19.02 15.34 -20.32
N GLN A 243 18.57 16.04 -21.35
CA GLN A 243 19.34 17.17 -21.95
C GLN A 243 19.49 18.30 -20.93
N ARG A 244 18.43 18.58 -20.15
CA ARG A 244 18.50 19.54 -19.07
C ARG A 244 19.40 19.06 -17.95
N THR A 245 19.27 17.82 -17.52
CA THR A 245 20.17 17.22 -16.52
C THR A 245 21.63 17.46 -16.91
N CYS A 246 22.00 17.17 -18.16
CA CYS A 246 23.35 17.40 -18.65
C CYS A 246 23.79 18.91 -18.68
N LYS A 247 22.85 19.83 -18.90
CA LYS A 247 23.14 21.27 -18.83
C LYS A 247 23.36 21.71 -17.38
N LEU A 248 22.48 21.33 -16.48
CA LEU A 248 22.54 21.68 -15.07
C LEU A 248 23.79 21.13 -14.38
N THR A 249 24.18 19.90 -14.67
CA THR A 249 25.39 19.28 -14.08
C THR A 249 26.71 19.93 -14.53
N LYS A 250 26.71 20.65 -15.65
CA LYS A 250 27.87 21.42 -16.10
C LYS A 250 28.10 22.70 -15.30
N THR A 251 27.10 23.19 -14.61
CA THR A 251 27.18 24.41 -13.77
C THR A 251 27.60 24.10 -12.33
N VAL A 252 27.78 22.83 -11.98
CA VAL A 252 28.27 22.40 -10.67
C VAL A 252 29.76 22.64 -10.61
N THR A 253 30.23 23.47 -9.70
CA THR A 253 31.62 23.85 -9.51
C THR A 253 32.33 23.01 -8.46
N ASP A 254 31.59 22.52 -7.46
CA ASP A 254 32.10 21.70 -6.37
C ASP A 254 31.34 20.36 -6.26
N TRP A 255 32.08 19.26 -6.42
CA TRP A 255 31.57 17.91 -6.34
C TRP A 255 32.10 17.23 -5.07
N GLN A 256 31.25 16.89 -4.16
CA GLN A 256 31.58 16.33 -2.85
C GLN A 256 31.11 14.88 -2.73
N SER A 257 31.96 13.99 -2.25
CA SER A 257 31.58 12.62 -1.89
C SER A 257 30.83 12.61 -0.57
N ILE A 258 29.76 11.81 -0.48
CA ILE A 258 28.97 11.64 0.73
C ILE A 258 29.18 10.24 1.32
N PRO A 259 29.26 10.09 2.65
CA PRO A 259 29.56 8.80 3.29
C PRO A 259 28.58 7.68 2.95
N GLN A 260 27.29 8.00 2.82
CA GLN A 260 26.21 7.04 2.53
C GLN A 260 26.30 6.43 1.13
N LEU A 261 26.93 7.13 0.17
CA LEU A 261 27.05 6.71 -1.23
C LEU A 261 28.51 6.88 -1.70
N PRO A 262 29.44 6.01 -1.28
CA PRO A 262 30.88 6.19 -1.51
C PRO A 262 31.28 6.27 -2.99
N ASP A 263 30.49 5.69 -3.90
CA ASP A 263 30.72 5.78 -5.36
C ASP A 263 30.02 7.01 -6.00
N HIS A 264 29.34 7.85 -5.22
CA HIS A 264 28.58 8.99 -5.74
C HIS A 264 29.20 10.31 -5.27
N GLU A 265 29.06 11.32 -6.13
CA GLU A 265 29.42 12.69 -5.80
C GLU A 265 28.19 13.58 -6.01
N CYS A 266 28.00 14.53 -5.12
CA CYS A 266 26.89 15.48 -5.11
C CYS A 266 27.42 16.91 -5.18
N GLY A 267 26.64 17.80 -5.77
CA GLY A 267 26.98 19.22 -5.81
C GLY A 267 25.77 20.08 -6.18
N TRP A 268 25.75 21.30 -5.66
CA TRP A 268 24.70 22.25 -6.00
C TRP A 268 24.78 22.70 -7.44
N VAL A 269 23.63 22.79 -8.10
CA VAL A 269 23.52 23.37 -9.43
C VAL A 269 23.76 24.88 -9.34
N GLY A 270 24.78 25.38 -10.04
CA GLY A 270 25.14 26.82 -9.99
C GLY A 270 24.13 27.72 -10.71
N GLU A 271 23.51 27.22 -11.79
CA GLU A 271 22.45 27.88 -12.54
C GLU A 271 21.19 27.02 -12.56
N PRO A 272 20.37 27.07 -11.48
CA PRO A 272 19.20 26.21 -11.36
C PRO A 272 18.14 26.58 -12.40
N HIS A 273 17.42 25.55 -12.89
CA HIS A 273 16.28 25.74 -13.76
C HIS A 273 15.13 26.42 -12.99
N GLU A 274 14.51 27.42 -13.61
CA GLU A 274 13.39 28.16 -13.02
C GLU A 274 12.08 27.37 -13.14
N TYR A 275 11.37 27.27 -12.03
CA TYR A 275 10.00 26.76 -11.94
C TYR A 275 9.07 27.88 -11.44
N VAL A 276 7.77 27.59 -11.35
CA VAL A 276 6.76 28.58 -10.89
C VAL A 276 6.98 29.05 -9.45
N CYS A 277 7.75 28.31 -8.66
CA CYS A 277 8.20 28.70 -7.33
C CYS A 277 9.68 28.38 -7.19
N SER A 278 10.33 29.02 -6.20
CA SER A 278 11.72 28.76 -5.89
C SER A 278 11.95 27.27 -5.54
N THR A 279 12.97 26.68 -6.12
CA THR A 279 13.40 25.31 -5.87
C THR A 279 14.91 25.25 -5.65
N ARG A 280 15.34 24.27 -4.88
CA ARG A 280 16.75 23.89 -4.75
C ARG A 280 17.02 22.70 -5.68
N GLN A 281 18.22 22.65 -6.25
CA GLN A 281 18.59 21.62 -7.24
C GLN A 281 19.96 21.05 -6.90
N LEU A 282 19.97 19.76 -6.56
CA LEU A 282 21.16 19.02 -6.21
C LEU A 282 21.51 18.04 -7.33
N ALA A 283 22.66 18.19 -7.93
CA ALA A 283 23.18 17.25 -8.91
C ALA A 283 23.85 16.07 -8.20
N ILE A 284 23.66 14.87 -8.73
CA ILE A 284 24.28 13.63 -8.25
C ILE A 284 24.91 12.94 -9.45
N ARG A 285 26.16 12.48 -9.31
CA ARG A 285 26.86 11.70 -10.35
C ARG A 285 27.47 10.43 -9.75
N TRP A 286 27.59 9.39 -10.59
CA TRP A 286 28.26 8.13 -10.23
C TRP A 286 28.92 7.51 -11.46
N PRO A 287 30.02 6.73 -11.31
CA PRO A 287 30.78 6.19 -12.41
C PRO A 287 29.97 5.25 -13.32
N ASN A 288 30.10 5.43 -14.63
CA ASN A 288 29.65 4.45 -15.60
C ASN A 288 30.70 3.37 -15.81
N LYS A 289 30.65 2.31 -14.97
CA LYS A 289 31.66 1.23 -15.02
C LYS A 289 31.72 0.46 -16.36
N LYS A 290 30.68 0.58 -17.23
CA LYS A 290 30.62 -0.14 -18.52
C LYS A 290 31.18 0.65 -19.69
N LYS A 291 30.93 1.96 -19.73
CA LYS A 291 31.26 2.81 -20.87
C LYS A 291 32.31 3.89 -20.55
N GLY A 292 32.74 3.97 -19.30
CA GLY A 292 33.52 5.12 -18.81
C GLY A 292 32.66 6.37 -18.66
N GLY A 293 33.22 7.41 -17.99
CA GLY A 293 32.47 8.63 -17.68
C GLY A 293 31.49 8.49 -16.55
N TRP A 294 30.44 9.32 -16.53
CA TRP A 294 29.52 9.49 -15.42
C TRP A 294 28.05 9.34 -15.84
N PHE A 295 27.28 8.73 -14.95
CA PHE A 295 25.83 8.91 -14.94
C PHE A 295 25.49 10.14 -14.10
N TYR A 296 24.38 10.80 -14.42
CA TYR A 296 23.93 12.01 -13.75
C TYR A 296 22.43 11.94 -13.44
N CYS A 297 22.03 12.54 -12.33
CA CYS A 297 20.67 12.98 -12.10
C CYS A 297 20.66 14.32 -11.37
N VAL A 298 19.55 15.04 -11.41
CA VAL A 298 19.34 16.25 -10.64
C VAL A 298 18.09 16.08 -9.82
N LEU A 299 18.23 16.19 -8.51
CA LEU A 299 17.13 16.20 -7.55
C LEU A 299 16.61 17.63 -7.43
N VAL A 300 15.31 17.80 -7.59
CA VAL A 300 14.60 19.09 -7.49
C VAL A 300 13.65 19.02 -6.28
N PHE A 301 13.70 20.03 -5.43
CA PHE A 301 12.84 20.11 -4.24
C PHE A 301 12.65 21.55 -3.79
N ASN A 302 11.58 21.80 -3.03
CA ASN A 302 11.23 23.11 -2.42
C ASN A 302 11.13 23.02 -0.89
N LEU A 303 11.88 22.10 -0.28
CA LEU A 303 11.90 21.84 1.16
C LEU A 303 12.83 22.82 1.89
N THR A 304 12.45 23.18 3.11
CA THR A 304 13.36 23.83 4.06
C THR A 304 14.31 22.83 4.69
N ASP A 305 15.39 23.30 5.31
CA ASP A 305 16.33 22.38 5.97
C ASP A 305 15.65 21.62 7.12
N GLU A 306 14.76 22.28 7.87
CA GLU A 306 13.96 21.63 8.93
C GLU A 306 13.21 20.40 8.40
N LEU A 307 12.49 20.58 7.28
CA LEU A 307 11.73 19.50 6.65
C LEU A 307 12.63 18.40 6.08
N ILE A 308 13.82 18.73 5.61
CA ILE A 308 14.79 17.75 5.12
C ILE A 308 15.24 16.83 6.27
N PHE A 309 15.62 17.40 7.43
CA PHE A 309 15.98 16.61 8.59
C PHE A 309 14.80 15.80 9.13
N GLU A 310 13.59 16.38 9.17
CA GLU A 310 12.36 15.66 9.54
C GLU A 310 12.12 14.45 8.64
N LEU A 311 12.19 14.65 7.31
CA LEU A 311 11.98 13.57 6.32
C LEU A 311 13.04 12.47 6.41
N ALA A 312 14.29 12.85 6.67
CA ALA A 312 15.39 11.90 6.87
C ALA A 312 15.30 11.16 8.21
N ARG A 313 14.33 11.52 9.07
CA ARG A 313 14.17 10.99 10.44
C ARG A 313 15.43 11.18 11.29
N SER A 314 16.15 12.26 11.01
CA SER A 314 17.38 12.62 11.70
C SER A 314 17.14 13.88 12.54
N PRO A 315 17.56 13.91 13.82
CA PRO A 315 17.47 15.13 14.60
C PRO A 315 18.33 16.22 13.92
N ARG A 316 17.77 17.42 13.78
CA ARG A 316 18.49 18.55 13.22
C ARG A 316 19.51 19.06 14.27
N PRO A 317 20.83 19.09 13.96
CA PRO A 317 21.82 19.68 14.82
C PRO A 317 21.65 21.21 14.88
N GLU A 318 22.17 21.86 15.92
CA GLU A 318 22.22 23.33 15.99
C GLU A 318 23.05 23.93 14.85
N THR A 319 24.15 23.24 14.50
CA THR A 319 25.03 23.57 13.38
C THR A 319 25.30 22.34 12.55
N TYR A 320 25.37 22.48 11.25
CA TYR A 320 25.69 21.41 10.30
C TYR A 320 26.49 21.99 9.12
N THR A 321 27.33 21.16 8.57
CA THR A 321 28.10 21.46 7.36
C THR A 321 27.25 21.26 6.10
N GLU A 322 27.70 21.84 5.00
CA GLU A 322 27.04 21.65 3.70
C GLU A 322 26.99 20.18 3.29
N ILE A 323 28.04 19.42 3.55
CA ILE A 323 28.10 17.98 3.23
C ILE A 323 27.12 17.16 4.05
N GLU A 324 26.91 17.50 5.32
CA GLU A 324 25.90 16.86 6.17
C GLU A 324 24.49 17.16 5.69
N LEU A 325 24.22 18.38 5.23
CA LEU A 325 22.94 18.73 4.63
C LEU A 325 22.73 17.96 3.31
N ILE A 326 23.71 17.91 2.43
CA ILE A 326 23.64 17.15 1.16
C ILE A 326 23.35 15.67 1.44
N ALA A 327 24.05 15.06 2.40
CA ALA A 327 23.85 13.70 2.81
C ALA A 327 22.41 13.47 3.31
N THR A 328 21.90 14.38 4.14
CA THR A 328 20.52 14.32 4.68
C THR A 328 19.47 14.47 3.58
N ILE A 329 19.71 15.33 2.56
CA ILE A 329 18.82 15.47 1.39
C ILE A 329 18.72 14.14 0.63
N VAL A 330 19.86 13.47 0.40
CA VAL A 330 19.88 12.19 -0.31
C VAL A 330 19.15 11.13 0.51
N ASP A 331 19.38 11.03 1.82
CA ASP A 331 18.69 10.11 2.71
C ASP A 331 17.17 10.37 2.72
N ALA A 332 16.74 11.64 2.82
CA ALA A 332 15.32 12.01 2.78
C ALA A 332 14.63 11.57 1.48
N TYR A 333 15.34 11.62 0.35
CA TYR A 333 14.81 11.14 -0.92
C TYR A 333 14.81 9.61 -1.01
N ASP A 334 15.88 8.94 -0.56
CA ASP A 334 16.04 7.48 -0.70
C ASP A 334 15.09 6.69 0.22
N LEU A 335 14.61 7.31 1.32
CA LEU A 335 13.52 6.75 2.13
C LEU A 335 12.22 6.52 1.35
N ARG A 336 12.06 7.10 0.15
CA ARG A 336 10.99 6.76 -0.80
C ARG A 336 11.01 5.26 -1.17
N GLY A 337 12.19 4.67 -1.33
CA GLY A 337 12.35 3.23 -1.58
C GLY A 337 11.79 2.38 -0.45
N GLY A 338 11.95 2.82 0.80
CA GLY A 338 11.33 2.19 1.99
C GLY A 338 9.80 2.37 2.06
N GLY A 339 9.25 3.38 1.39
CA GLY A 339 7.81 3.65 1.29
C GLY A 339 7.13 2.86 0.17
N VAL A 340 6.90 3.51 -0.99
CA VAL A 340 6.10 2.95 -2.09
C VAL A 340 6.68 1.66 -2.69
N GLU A 341 7.99 1.55 -2.87
CA GLU A 341 8.62 0.36 -3.45
C GLU A 341 8.46 -0.86 -2.52
N THR A 342 8.67 -0.68 -1.22
CA THR A 342 8.45 -1.73 -0.21
C THR A 342 6.97 -2.12 -0.14
N SER A 343 6.04 -1.17 -0.24
CA SER A 343 4.61 -1.45 -0.29
C SER A 343 4.22 -2.30 -1.51
N TYR A 344 4.83 -2.07 -2.69
CA TYR A 344 4.65 -2.93 -3.86
C TYR A 344 5.19 -4.35 -3.63
N LYS A 345 6.39 -4.46 -3.04
CA LYS A 345 6.99 -5.76 -2.70
C LYS A 345 6.07 -6.54 -1.75
N ASN A 346 5.57 -5.89 -0.72
CA ASN A 346 4.64 -6.47 0.26
C ASN A 346 3.31 -6.90 -0.40
N SER A 347 2.73 -6.09 -1.28
CA SER A 347 1.52 -6.46 -2.01
C SER A 347 1.74 -7.63 -2.97
N LYS A 348 2.86 -7.65 -3.70
CA LYS A 348 3.17 -8.72 -4.66
C LYS A 348 3.44 -10.06 -3.98
N HIS A 349 4.15 -10.05 -2.87
CA HIS A 349 4.58 -11.27 -2.16
C HIS A 349 3.70 -11.60 -0.96
N GLY A 350 3.30 -10.63 -0.16
CA GLY A 350 2.46 -10.83 1.03
C GLY A 350 1.00 -11.04 0.68
N ILE A 351 0.44 -10.11 -0.09
CA ILE A 351 -0.96 -10.16 -0.55
C ILE A 351 -1.12 -11.06 -1.77
N GLY A 352 -0.04 -11.43 -2.48
CA GLY A 352 -0.06 -12.28 -3.67
C GLY A 352 -0.61 -11.59 -4.93
N LEU A 353 -0.51 -10.28 -5.02
CA LEU A 353 -1.09 -9.48 -6.11
C LEU A 353 -0.60 -9.91 -7.50
N ASN A 354 0.68 -10.33 -7.64
CA ASN A 354 1.28 -10.79 -8.90
C ASN A 354 0.77 -12.16 -9.38
N LYS A 355 0.03 -12.90 -8.54
CA LYS A 355 -0.55 -14.22 -8.87
C LYS A 355 -2.03 -14.16 -9.24
N ARG A 356 -2.68 -13.00 -9.06
CA ARG A 356 -4.10 -12.78 -9.32
C ARG A 356 -4.30 -11.98 -10.60
N ASN A 357 -4.28 -12.67 -11.74
CA ASN A 357 -4.43 -12.03 -13.05
C ASN A 357 -5.79 -12.33 -13.67
N LYS A 358 -6.50 -11.29 -14.05
CA LYS A 358 -7.75 -11.36 -14.83
C LYS A 358 -7.51 -10.82 -16.24
N LYS A 359 -8.20 -11.39 -17.24
CA LYS A 359 -8.15 -10.90 -18.63
C LYS A 359 -8.90 -9.59 -18.77
N CYS A 360 -10.11 -9.50 -18.22
CA CYS A 360 -10.91 -8.29 -18.17
C CYS A 360 -10.21 -7.20 -17.36
N PHE A 361 -10.23 -5.95 -17.86
CA PHE A 361 -9.54 -4.83 -17.23
C PHE A 361 -10.17 -4.47 -15.89
N HIS A 362 -11.50 -4.29 -15.84
CA HIS A 362 -12.22 -3.91 -14.62
C HIS A 362 -12.23 -5.01 -13.56
N ALA A 363 -12.25 -6.29 -13.96
CA ALA A 363 -12.05 -7.40 -13.06
C ALA A 363 -10.67 -7.34 -12.38
N GLN A 364 -9.63 -6.93 -13.10
CA GLN A 364 -8.30 -6.75 -12.54
C GLN A 364 -8.23 -5.55 -11.60
N GLU A 365 -8.89 -4.44 -11.95
CA GLU A 365 -8.98 -3.26 -11.07
C GLU A 365 -9.67 -3.61 -9.76
N LEU A 366 -10.79 -4.33 -9.81
CA LEU A 366 -11.50 -4.77 -8.60
C LEU A 366 -10.65 -5.67 -7.71
N LEU A 367 -9.85 -6.56 -8.31
CA LEU A 367 -8.88 -7.38 -7.56
C LEU A 367 -7.80 -6.54 -6.88
N ILE A 368 -7.33 -5.49 -7.53
CA ILE A 368 -6.33 -4.57 -6.98
C ILE A 368 -6.92 -3.82 -5.78
N LEU A 369 -8.12 -3.26 -5.93
CA LEU A 369 -8.80 -2.56 -4.83
C LEU A 369 -9.09 -3.49 -3.65
N LEU A 370 -9.41 -4.76 -3.91
CA LEU A 370 -9.59 -5.76 -2.87
C LEU A 370 -8.26 -6.08 -2.15
N ALA A 371 -7.16 -6.12 -2.90
CA ALA A 371 -5.82 -6.29 -2.35
C ALA A 371 -5.37 -5.06 -1.54
N GLN A 372 -5.70 -3.84 -1.98
CA GLN A 372 -5.49 -2.59 -1.23
C GLN A 372 -6.19 -2.65 0.12
N LEU A 373 -7.47 -3.07 0.15
CA LEU A 373 -8.20 -3.22 1.41
C LEU A 373 -7.53 -4.23 2.34
N ALA A 374 -7.13 -5.38 1.82
CA ALA A 374 -6.44 -6.41 2.60
C ALA A 374 -5.09 -5.92 3.14
N TYR A 375 -4.34 -5.13 2.35
CA TYR A 375 -3.10 -4.51 2.77
C TYR A 375 -3.31 -3.58 3.96
N ASN A 376 -4.23 -2.63 3.82
CA ASN A 376 -4.50 -1.63 4.84
C ASN A 376 -5.05 -2.27 6.13
N ILE A 377 -5.99 -3.22 6.04
CA ILE A 377 -6.50 -3.94 7.21
C ILE A 377 -5.38 -4.72 7.92
N THR A 378 -4.50 -5.38 7.14
CA THR A 378 -3.34 -6.07 7.73
C THR A 378 -2.42 -5.09 8.46
N GLY A 379 -2.17 -3.91 7.88
CA GLY A 379 -1.38 -2.83 8.51
C GLY A 379 -2.03 -2.30 9.79
N TRP A 380 -3.34 -2.05 9.78
CA TRP A 380 -4.06 -1.56 10.97
C TRP A 380 -4.03 -2.57 12.11
N VAL A 381 -4.29 -3.85 11.81
CA VAL A 381 -4.21 -4.92 12.81
C VAL A 381 -2.77 -5.12 13.30
N HIS A 382 -1.78 -5.03 12.40
CA HIS A 382 -0.37 -5.07 12.77
C HIS A 382 0.00 -3.97 13.74
N HIS A 383 -0.40 -2.72 13.46
CA HIS A 383 -0.11 -1.58 14.32
C HIS A 383 -0.64 -1.78 15.75
N GLU A 384 -1.84 -2.31 15.89
CA GLU A 384 -2.43 -2.61 17.19
C GLU A 384 -1.69 -3.75 17.93
N LEU A 385 -1.40 -4.86 17.23
CA LEU A 385 -0.70 -6.02 17.80
C LEU A 385 0.77 -5.72 18.14
N ALA A 386 1.43 -4.84 17.39
CA ALA A 386 2.82 -4.45 17.59
C ALA A 386 3.05 -3.79 18.97
N GLN A 387 2.02 -3.16 19.55
CA GLN A 387 2.08 -2.56 20.89
C GLN A 387 2.21 -3.61 21.99
N HIS A 388 1.82 -4.85 21.74
CA HIS A 388 1.84 -5.98 22.68
C HIS A 388 2.97 -6.98 22.43
N SER A 389 3.74 -6.83 21.33
CA SER A 389 4.79 -7.80 20.98
C SER A 389 5.89 -7.18 20.11
N SER A 390 7.10 -7.10 20.63
CA SER A 390 8.29 -6.67 19.86
C SER A 390 8.57 -7.58 18.66
N THR A 391 8.24 -8.87 18.76
CA THR A 391 8.35 -9.82 17.65
C THR A 391 7.39 -9.43 16.52
N ILE A 392 6.12 -9.15 16.83
CA ILE A 392 5.13 -8.72 15.83
C ILE A 392 5.48 -7.34 15.28
N ALA A 393 5.99 -6.43 16.09
CA ALA A 393 6.43 -5.10 15.64
C ALA A 393 7.46 -5.16 14.49
N SER A 394 8.28 -6.22 14.44
CA SER A 394 9.24 -6.44 13.34
C SER A 394 8.64 -7.04 12.07
N PHE A 395 7.32 -7.33 12.03
CA PHE A 395 6.70 -7.99 10.88
C PHE A 395 6.31 -6.99 9.80
N GLY A 396 6.57 -7.35 8.55
CA GLY A 396 5.86 -6.74 7.41
C GLY A 396 4.62 -7.55 7.04
N THR A 397 3.86 -7.06 6.08
CA THR A 397 2.60 -7.66 5.60
C THR A 397 2.71 -9.16 5.30
N LEU A 398 3.80 -9.60 4.68
CA LEU A 398 4.02 -11.03 4.38
C LEU A 398 4.01 -11.88 5.65
N ARG A 399 4.71 -11.46 6.69
CA ARG A 399 4.80 -12.21 7.95
C ARG A 399 3.50 -12.13 8.75
N MET A 400 2.77 -11.02 8.67
CA MET A 400 1.44 -10.93 9.26
C MET A 400 0.52 -11.99 8.67
N ILE A 401 0.43 -12.09 7.34
CA ILE A 401 -0.45 -13.04 6.67
C ILE A 401 0.03 -14.49 6.85
N ARG A 402 1.33 -14.75 6.72
CA ARG A 402 1.89 -16.09 6.74
C ARG A 402 2.04 -16.68 8.14
N ASP A 403 2.41 -15.84 9.13
CA ASP A 403 2.76 -16.30 10.47
C ASP A 403 1.68 -15.88 11.50
N ALA A 404 1.27 -14.60 11.53
CA ALA A 404 0.35 -14.09 12.55
C ALA A 404 -1.11 -14.53 12.33
N PHE A 405 -1.58 -14.55 11.07
CA PHE A 405 -2.95 -14.97 10.75
C PHE A 405 -3.12 -16.49 10.56
N GLN A 406 -2.06 -17.28 10.78
CA GLN A 406 -2.03 -18.74 10.60
C GLN A 406 -1.92 -19.50 11.93
N ILE A 407 -2.32 -18.88 13.04
CA ILE A 407 -2.34 -19.60 14.31
C ILE A 407 -3.58 -20.48 14.35
N SER A 408 -3.37 -21.79 14.46
CA SER A 408 -4.47 -22.75 14.58
C SER A 408 -5.20 -22.64 15.92
N GLY A 409 -6.45 -23.06 15.91
CA GLY A 409 -7.25 -22.97 17.12
C GLY A 409 -8.67 -23.51 16.96
N LYS A 410 -9.42 -23.43 18.04
CA LYS A 410 -10.83 -23.78 18.14
C LYS A 410 -11.66 -22.51 18.24
N ILE A 411 -12.74 -22.43 17.49
CA ILE A 411 -13.68 -21.29 17.52
C ILE A 411 -15.08 -21.81 17.85
N GLU A 412 -15.72 -21.19 18.83
CA GLU A 412 -17.05 -21.53 19.25
C GLU A 412 -18.05 -20.42 18.91
N PHE A 413 -19.21 -20.82 18.42
CA PHE A 413 -20.26 -19.91 17.97
C PHE A 413 -21.55 -20.19 18.71
N ASP A 414 -22.32 -19.14 19.06
CA ASP A 414 -23.66 -19.23 19.58
C ASP A 414 -24.67 -19.64 18.49
N THR A 415 -25.93 -19.75 18.89
CA THR A 415 -27.04 -20.08 17.99
C THR A 415 -27.36 -18.98 16.97
N GLN A 416 -26.84 -17.77 17.18
CA GLN A 416 -26.99 -16.63 16.27
C GLN A 416 -25.81 -16.54 15.29
N GLY A 417 -24.76 -17.36 15.48
CA GLY A 417 -23.54 -17.35 14.67
C GLY A 417 -22.52 -16.29 15.10
N ASN A 418 -22.64 -15.75 16.31
CA ASN A 418 -21.60 -14.90 16.88
C ASN A 418 -20.54 -15.77 17.54
N ILE A 419 -19.29 -15.33 17.46
CA ILE A 419 -18.17 -15.98 18.15
C ILE A 419 -18.34 -15.73 19.66
N VAL A 420 -18.30 -16.80 20.45
CA VAL A 420 -18.33 -16.73 21.92
C VAL A 420 -16.98 -17.06 22.55
N SER A 421 -16.17 -17.91 21.88
CA SER A 421 -14.79 -18.15 22.31
C SER A 421 -13.86 -18.42 21.15
N ILE A 422 -12.58 -18.04 21.33
CA ILE A 422 -11.46 -18.43 20.47
C ILE A 422 -10.38 -19.01 21.37
N THR A 423 -10.05 -20.29 21.16
CA THR A 423 -8.92 -20.96 21.82
C THR A 423 -7.78 -21.04 20.81
N LEU A 424 -6.68 -20.33 21.06
CA LEU A 424 -5.47 -20.42 20.23
C LEU A 424 -4.51 -21.50 20.73
N ASN A 425 -3.85 -22.18 19.81
CA ASN A 425 -2.82 -23.15 20.15
C ASN A 425 -1.64 -22.49 20.86
N GLN A 426 -1.50 -22.76 22.17
CA GLN A 426 -0.51 -22.12 23.04
C GLN A 426 0.96 -22.42 22.65
N ILE A 427 1.22 -23.49 21.89
CA ILE A 427 2.56 -23.86 21.42
C ILE A 427 3.04 -22.85 20.37
N HIS A 428 2.13 -22.19 19.67
CA HIS A 428 2.51 -21.19 18.69
C HIS A 428 3.07 -19.93 19.37
N LYS A 429 4.31 -19.54 19.03
CA LYS A 429 5.06 -18.45 19.67
C LYS A 429 4.36 -17.10 19.70
N LEU A 430 3.42 -16.84 18.78
CA LEU A 430 2.66 -15.58 18.70
C LEU A 430 1.32 -15.65 19.42
N ALA A 431 0.86 -16.84 19.86
CA ALA A 431 -0.47 -17.00 20.45
C ALA A 431 -0.66 -16.12 21.71
N LYS A 432 0.40 -16.00 22.52
CA LYS A 432 0.38 -15.18 23.73
C LYS A 432 0.15 -13.69 23.42
N ALA A 433 0.81 -13.14 22.40
CA ALA A 433 0.64 -11.75 21.99
C ALA A 433 -0.81 -11.44 21.54
N PHE A 434 -1.39 -12.36 20.79
CA PHE A 434 -2.81 -12.25 20.40
C PHE A 434 -3.74 -12.30 21.61
N HIS A 435 -3.48 -13.20 22.56
CA HIS A 435 -4.26 -13.33 23.78
C HIS A 435 -4.21 -12.04 24.63
N GLU A 436 -3.01 -11.50 24.86
CA GLU A 436 -2.82 -10.26 25.63
C GLU A 436 -3.51 -9.05 24.97
N TYR A 437 -3.36 -8.89 23.66
CA TYR A 437 -4.03 -7.85 22.90
C TYR A 437 -5.56 -7.94 23.05
N TRP A 438 -6.12 -9.14 22.87
CA TRP A 438 -7.57 -9.32 22.91
C TRP A 438 -8.13 -9.14 24.30
N HIS A 439 -7.40 -9.59 25.33
CA HIS A 439 -7.81 -9.34 26.72
C HIS A 439 -7.84 -7.84 27.03
N SER A 440 -6.91 -7.05 26.56
CA SER A 440 -6.90 -5.60 26.79
C SER A 440 -8.06 -4.89 26.07
N ARG A 441 -8.46 -5.37 24.90
CA ARG A 441 -9.45 -4.70 24.05
C ARG A 441 -10.90 -5.11 24.32
N PHE A 442 -11.11 -6.32 24.78
CA PHE A 442 -12.46 -6.90 24.96
C PHE A 442 -12.78 -7.28 26.41
N THR A 443 -12.17 -6.60 27.36
CA THR A 443 -12.39 -6.80 28.82
C THR A 443 -13.84 -6.73 29.25
N ASN A 444 -14.70 -6.04 28.51
CA ASN A 444 -16.13 -5.86 28.80
C ASN A 444 -17.05 -6.67 27.84
N SER A 445 -16.50 -7.60 27.04
CA SER A 445 -17.31 -8.43 26.14
C SER A 445 -17.50 -9.83 26.70
N GLU A 446 -18.61 -10.48 26.32
CA GLU A 446 -18.87 -11.91 26.62
C GLU A 446 -17.95 -12.86 25.84
N LEU A 447 -17.00 -12.31 25.06
CA LEU A 447 -16.10 -13.06 24.21
C LEU A 447 -14.89 -13.56 25.00
N CYS A 448 -14.68 -14.88 25.01
CA CYS A 448 -13.57 -15.52 25.70
C CYS A 448 -12.41 -15.80 24.78
N PHE A 449 -11.20 -15.35 25.18
CA PHE A 449 -9.93 -15.74 24.54
C PHE A 449 -9.15 -16.67 25.45
N ILE A 450 -8.74 -17.82 24.92
CA ILE A 450 -8.14 -18.90 25.69
C ILE A 450 -6.81 -19.33 25.00
N LEU A 451 -5.79 -19.58 25.78
CA LEU A 451 -4.61 -20.32 25.34
C LEU A 451 -4.75 -21.77 25.77
N GLY A 452 -4.73 -22.71 24.84
CA GLY A 452 -4.93 -24.13 25.12
C GLY A 452 -4.02 -25.03 24.29
N LYS A 453 -3.84 -26.26 24.75
CA LYS A 453 -3.24 -27.33 23.95
C LYS A 453 -4.32 -27.83 22.99
N ILE A 454 -4.08 -27.71 21.68
CA ILE A 454 -4.99 -28.10 20.61
C ILE A 454 -4.29 -29.12 19.73
#